data_418e04bdc0b2e75706c90c17f0eb9ebf
#
_entry.id   418e04bdc0b2e75706c90c17f0eb9ebf
#
_cell.length_a   1.000
_cell.length_b   1.000
_cell.length_c   1.000
_cell.angle_alpha   90.00
_cell.angle_beta   90.00
_cell.angle_gamma   90.00
#
_symmetry.space_group_name_H-M   'P 1'
#
loop_
_entity.id
_entity.type
_entity.pdbx_description
1 polymer ?
#
loop_
_entity_poly.entity_id
_entity_poly.type
_entity_poly.pdbx_seq_one_letter_code
_entity_poly.pdbx_strand_id
1 'polypeptide(L)'
;IGLLFVSYPQTALIVLVALALIASILVGSGGAVRLPLRLGQFAWLLVLAIVAIGSGVTLRPSEYKGLSQALQVVDSRVLAQESSPLGLLTVVDSPTVPIRLAPGLSFNTRHYPPEQLAVFTDADGMSAITRYDGSPESIAYLGDVTAALPYQLLDKPDVLILGAGGGSDVLLALHHDAAHVDAVELNPQMSALVADTYADFAGRIYDDPRVAVHTAEARGFVAQNERPYDLIQIGLLDSFATAGSGVQALNESYLYTVEAFSEYLGDLKAGGVLAITRWVKSPPRDSLKLAAIAIEAIERSGADPARQLAVIRSWNTVTLLVRNGEFSADDIDTIREFSSSRSFDTVYFPGIDVVDTNRFNLLDQPWLFEGIQAMLGDDADAWFSDYKYFIEPATDDRPYFSHFFKWQSLAEVLALRSAGGAGLIEWAYLIVVATLVQAVVVGGLLILLPLSRMKRTWTGGLRYGGYFFLLGLAFLFVEIAFIQKFTLFLSHPLYSIAVVLASFLVFAGAGSAYSGRLNPPVNTAVAGIVGIAVIYLLALPPLFAWLIGVAD
;
A
#
# COMPACT_ATOMS: atom_id res chain seq x y z
N ILE A 1 8.00 15.99 6.72
CA ILE A 1 8.62 14.64 6.59
C ILE A 1 9.79 14.53 7.57
N GLY A 2 10.86 15.33 7.47
CA GLY A 2 12.03 15.20 8.35
C GLY A 2 11.74 15.27 9.86
N LEU A 3 10.74 16.02 10.29
CA LEU A 3 10.32 16.07 11.70
C LEU A 3 9.77 14.74 12.22
N LEU A 4 9.18 13.90 11.39
CA LEU A 4 8.60 12.62 11.80
C LEU A 4 9.66 11.55 12.11
N PHE A 5 10.91 11.74 11.67
CA PHE A 5 12.02 10.86 12.05
C PHE A 5 12.55 11.13 13.46
N VAL A 6 12.30 12.34 14.00
CA VAL A 6 12.87 12.78 15.29
C VAL A 6 11.79 13.14 16.31
N SER A 7 10.50 13.08 15.92
CA SER A 7 9.40 13.44 16.80
C SER A 7 8.11 12.74 16.45
N TYR A 8 7.23 12.58 17.43
CA TYR A 8 5.90 12.05 17.21
C TYR A 8 5.01 13.01 16.40
N PRO A 9 3.99 12.51 15.68
CA PRO A 9 3.09 13.31 14.85
C PRO A 9 2.48 14.51 15.56
N GLN A 10 2.19 14.38 16.86
CA GLN A 10 1.67 15.46 17.71
C GLN A 10 2.66 16.62 17.84
N THR A 11 3.95 16.30 18.09
CA THR A 11 5.01 17.30 18.20
C THR A 11 5.24 17.98 16.86
N ALA A 12 5.22 17.22 15.76
CA ALA A 12 5.32 17.77 14.40
C ALA A 12 4.20 18.77 14.10
N LEU A 13 2.96 18.49 14.50
CA LEU A 13 1.84 19.42 14.37
C LEU A 13 2.04 20.71 15.16
N ILE A 14 2.55 20.61 16.40
CA ILE A 14 2.85 21.80 17.23
C ILE A 14 3.91 22.67 16.56
N VAL A 15 4.97 22.06 16.02
CA VAL A 15 6.03 22.80 15.29
C VAL A 15 5.45 23.48 14.05
N LEU A 16 4.60 22.82 13.27
CA LEU A 16 3.94 23.41 12.09
C LEU A 16 3.05 24.58 12.47
N VAL A 17 2.29 24.49 13.54
CA VAL A 17 1.48 25.59 14.07
C VAL A 17 2.36 26.74 14.49
N ALA A 18 3.48 26.49 15.18
CA ALA A 18 4.43 27.54 15.58
C ALA A 18 5.05 28.24 14.36
N LEU A 19 5.45 27.49 13.33
CA LEU A 19 5.96 28.07 12.08
C LEU A 19 4.92 28.92 11.35
N ALA A 20 3.68 28.48 11.30
CA ALA A 20 2.57 29.25 10.72
C ALA A 20 2.32 30.55 11.49
N LEU A 21 2.44 30.54 12.82
CA LEU A 21 2.39 31.71 13.68
C LEU A 21 3.50 32.71 13.37
N ILE A 22 4.73 32.24 13.29
CA ILE A 22 5.89 33.06 12.94
C ILE A 22 5.70 33.70 11.56
N ALA A 23 5.30 32.92 10.57
CA ALA A 23 5.02 33.41 9.23
C ALA A 23 3.92 34.51 9.23
N SER A 24 2.84 34.32 9.97
CA SER A 24 1.76 35.30 10.12
C SER A 24 2.25 36.61 10.75
N ILE A 25 3.15 36.55 11.73
CA ILE A 25 3.76 37.71 12.38
C ILE A 25 4.64 38.48 11.37
N LEU A 26 5.50 37.75 10.63
CA LEU A 26 6.41 38.35 9.66
C LEU A 26 5.65 39.06 8.53
N VAL A 27 4.62 38.45 7.98
CA VAL A 27 3.76 39.09 6.94
C VAL A 27 2.97 40.27 7.52
N GLY A 28 2.47 40.16 8.74
CA GLY A 28 1.76 41.21 9.41
C GLY A 28 2.64 42.43 9.73
N SER A 29 3.96 42.31 9.78
CA SER A 29 4.87 43.44 10.09
C SER A 29 5.05 44.43 8.93
N GLY A 30 4.75 44.02 7.69
CA GLY A 30 4.94 44.83 6.46
C GLY A 30 3.76 45.75 6.04
N GLY A 31 2.61 45.71 6.70
CA GLY A 31 1.40 46.44 6.30
C GLY A 31 0.78 47.33 7.38
N ALA A 32 0.00 48.33 6.98
CA ALA A 32 -0.70 49.29 7.86
C ALA A 32 -1.92 48.68 8.63
N VAL A 33 -1.83 47.43 9.07
CA VAL A 33 -2.88 46.76 9.87
C VAL A 33 -2.86 47.33 11.30
N ARG A 34 -4.03 47.74 11.80
CA ARG A 34 -4.17 48.37 13.12
C ARG A 34 -3.67 47.41 14.23
N LEU A 35 -2.80 47.94 15.10
CA LEU A 35 -2.14 47.20 16.20
C LEU A 35 -3.10 46.33 17.03
N PRO A 36 -4.34 46.75 17.39
CA PRO A 36 -5.27 45.92 18.16
C PRO A 36 -5.74 44.66 17.41
N LEU A 37 -5.86 44.71 16.09
CA LEU A 37 -6.24 43.55 15.28
C LEU A 37 -5.10 42.50 15.28
N ARG A 38 -3.86 42.97 15.24
CA ARG A 38 -2.68 42.09 15.32
C ARG A 38 -2.52 41.40 16.70
N LEU A 39 -2.73 42.17 17.76
CA LEU A 39 -2.74 41.64 19.13
C LEU A 39 -3.87 40.63 19.33
N GLY A 40 -5.04 40.87 18.76
CA GLY A 40 -6.16 39.91 18.79
C GLY A 40 -5.88 38.61 18.03
N GLN A 41 -5.32 38.68 16.84
CA GLN A 41 -4.90 37.50 16.06
C GLN A 41 -3.81 36.73 16.78
N PHE A 42 -2.80 37.41 17.31
CA PHE A 42 -1.72 36.81 18.10
C PHE A 42 -2.26 36.13 19.37
N ALA A 43 -3.15 36.79 20.10
CA ALA A 43 -3.77 36.23 21.30
C ALA A 43 -4.61 34.99 20.96
N TRP A 44 -5.38 35.00 19.88
CA TRP A 44 -6.15 33.83 19.44
C TRP A 44 -5.27 32.66 19.02
N LEU A 45 -4.19 32.93 18.29
CA LEU A 45 -3.24 31.91 17.87
C LEU A 45 -2.43 31.35 19.06
N LEU A 46 -2.08 32.21 20.02
CA LEU A 46 -1.46 31.78 21.27
C LEU A 46 -2.40 30.93 22.12
N VAL A 47 -3.69 31.33 22.20
CA VAL A 47 -4.71 30.53 22.88
C VAL A 47 -4.90 29.17 22.18
N LEU A 48 -4.95 29.11 20.86
CA LEU A 48 -5.04 27.87 20.10
C LEU A 48 -3.79 26.99 20.33
N ALA A 49 -2.60 27.58 20.37
CA ALA A 49 -1.35 26.87 20.67
C ALA A 49 -1.34 26.36 22.12
N ILE A 50 -1.76 27.18 23.09
CA ILE A 50 -1.85 26.77 24.50
C ILE A 50 -2.94 25.70 24.69
N VAL A 51 -4.07 25.82 24.01
CA VAL A 51 -5.12 24.81 24.03
C VAL A 51 -4.62 23.52 23.37
N ALA A 52 -3.92 23.59 22.24
CA ALA A 52 -3.33 22.43 21.58
C ALA A 52 -2.28 21.74 22.45
N ILE A 53 -1.42 22.50 23.15
CA ILE A 53 -0.39 21.99 24.05
C ILE A 53 -1.01 21.54 25.38
N GLY A 54 -1.89 22.34 25.95
CA GLY A 54 -2.48 22.12 27.28
C GLY A 54 -3.62 21.10 27.32
N SER A 55 -4.32 20.90 26.21
CA SER A 55 -5.38 19.88 26.11
C SER A 55 -4.82 18.46 26.08
N GLY A 56 -3.47 18.32 26.02
CA GLY A 56 -2.86 16.99 25.85
C GLY A 56 -3.51 16.28 24.66
N VAL A 57 -3.61 16.98 23.49
CA VAL A 57 -4.16 16.36 22.27
C VAL A 57 -3.35 15.11 21.98
N THR A 58 -3.71 14.05 22.65
CA THR A 58 -3.28 12.71 22.26
C THR A 58 -4.09 12.37 21.05
N LEU A 59 -3.43 12.18 19.91
CA LEU A 59 -4.06 11.60 18.74
C LEU A 59 -4.54 10.20 19.16
N ARG A 60 -5.79 10.10 19.59
CA ARG A 60 -6.37 8.81 19.94
C ARG A 60 -6.85 8.20 18.62
N PRO A 61 -6.37 7.00 18.28
CA PRO A 61 -6.94 6.29 17.15
C PRO A 61 -8.43 6.01 17.42
N SER A 62 -9.21 5.93 16.34
CA SER A 62 -10.62 5.55 16.43
C SER A 62 -10.78 4.22 17.19
N GLU A 63 -11.87 4.05 17.92
CA GLU A 63 -12.20 2.79 18.62
C GLU A 63 -12.33 1.59 17.68
N TYR A 64 -12.58 1.83 16.39
CA TYR A 64 -12.66 0.80 15.35
C TYR A 64 -11.29 0.33 14.83
N LYS A 65 -10.20 0.99 15.21
CA LYS A 65 -8.84 0.61 14.83
C LYS A 65 -8.35 -0.59 15.64
N GLY A 66 -7.57 -1.47 14.98
CA GLY A 66 -7.05 -2.69 15.59
C GLY A 66 -6.27 -2.46 16.88
N LEU A 67 -5.44 -1.42 16.94
CA LEU A 67 -4.72 -1.04 18.17
C LEU A 67 -5.68 -0.68 19.30
N SER A 68 -6.74 0.08 19.02
CA SER A 68 -7.72 0.47 20.04
C SER A 68 -8.45 -0.75 20.58
N GLN A 69 -8.78 -1.72 19.73
CA GLN A 69 -9.40 -2.98 20.14
C GLN A 69 -8.43 -3.85 20.95
N ALA A 70 -7.17 -3.97 20.52
CA ALA A 70 -6.15 -4.72 21.25
C ALA A 70 -5.92 -4.16 22.66
N LEU A 71 -5.93 -2.83 22.81
CA LEU A 71 -5.74 -2.16 24.11
C LEU A 71 -6.97 -2.23 25.03
N GLN A 72 -8.14 -2.71 24.56
CA GLN A 72 -9.30 -3.02 25.41
C GLN A 72 -9.18 -4.39 26.07
N VAL A 73 -8.29 -5.24 25.61
CA VAL A 73 -8.03 -6.55 26.23
C VAL A 73 -7.34 -6.34 27.58
N VAL A 74 -7.80 -7.10 28.58
CA VAL A 74 -7.26 -7.01 29.94
C VAL A 74 -5.74 -7.24 29.96
N ASP A 75 -5.02 -6.40 30.68
CA ASP A 75 -3.56 -6.39 30.84
C ASP A 75 -2.76 -6.13 29.56
N SER A 76 -3.43 -5.76 28.46
CA SER A 76 -2.72 -5.32 27.26
C SER A 76 -1.99 -4.00 27.50
N ARG A 77 -0.76 -3.92 27.01
CA ARG A 77 0.12 -2.76 27.22
C ARG A 77 0.96 -2.44 25.99
N VAL A 78 1.20 -1.15 25.80
CA VAL A 78 2.16 -0.67 24.80
C VAL A 78 3.57 -0.84 25.36
N LEU A 79 4.43 -1.55 24.64
CA LEU A 79 5.83 -1.77 25.00
C LEU A 79 6.75 -0.73 24.38
N ALA A 80 6.50 -0.36 23.13
CA ALA A 80 7.30 0.60 22.37
C ALA A 80 6.46 1.35 21.34
N GLN A 81 6.91 2.55 20.99
CA GLN A 81 6.39 3.33 19.88
C GLN A 81 7.54 3.95 19.10
N GLU A 82 7.52 3.76 17.78
CA GLU A 82 8.52 4.30 16.87
C GLU A 82 7.81 5.12 15.77
N SER A 83 8.22 6.37 15.60
CA SER A 83 7.64 7.29 14.62
C SER A 83 8.55 7.48 13.42
N SER A 84 7.99 7.34 12.23
CA SER A 84 8.66 7.68 10.97
C SER A 84 7.68 8.28 9.98
N PRO A 85 8.14 8.83 8.86
CA PRO A 85 7.26 9.21 7.75
C PRO A 85 6.49 8.03 7.12
N LEU A 86 6.94 6.80 7.34
CA LEU A 86 6.29 5.57 6.87
C LEU A 86 5.16 5.10 7.78
N GLY A 87 5.02 5.71 8.94
CA GLY A 87 3.96 5.43 9.90
C GLY A 87 4.44 5.44 11.34
N LEU A 88 3.50 5.36 12.26
CA LEU A 88 3.73 5.17 13.69
C LEU A 88 3.60 3.69 14.02
N LEU A 89 4.72 3.05 14.34
CA LEU A 89 4.75 1.68 14.84
C LEU A 89 4.39 1.68 16.33
N THR A 90 3.52 0.79 16.75
CA THR A 90 3.16 0.59 18.16
C THR A 90 3.22 -0.90 18.48
N VAL A 91 4.12 -1.27 19.39
CA VAL A 91 4.27 -2.65 19.84
C VAL A 91 3.39 -2.89 21.06
N VAL A 92 2.57 -3.93 21.00
CA VAL A 92 1.63 -4.30 22.06
C VAL A 92 1.89 -5.72 22.52
N ASP A 93 1.93 -5.88 23.84
CA ASP A 93 1.92 -7.17 24.53
C ASP A 93 0.54 -7.40 25.15
N SER A 94 0.06 -8.64 25.14
CA SER A 94 -1.21 -9.05 25.74
C SER A 94 -1.02 -10.38 26.49
N PRO A 95 -0.53 -10.34 27.75
CA PRO A 95 -0.15 -11.53 28.48
C PRO A 95 -1.33 -12.39 28.93
N THR A 96 -2.48 -11.78 29.22
CA THR A 96 -3.68 -12.52 29.70
C THR A 96 -4.43 -13.18 28.55
N VAL A 97 -4.54 -12.52 27.41
CA VAL A 97 -5.11 -13.07 26.17
C VAL A 97 -4.05 -13.03 25.09
N PRO A 98 -3.32 -14.13 24.86
CA PRO A 98 -2.20 -14.13 23.94
C PRO A 98 -2.61 -13.72 22.52
N ILE A 99 -1.82 -12.85 21.93
CA ILE A 99 -1.93 -12.52 20.51
C ILE A 99 -1.51 -13.76 19.71
N ARG A 100 -2.32 -14.15 18.75
CA ARG A 100 -2.07 -15.29 17.86
C ARG A 100 -2.40 -14.93 16.42
N LEU A 101 -1.45 -14.28 15.78
CA LEU A 101 -1.56 -13.92 14.36
C LEU A 101 -0.93 -15.04 13.52
N ALA A 102 -1.76 -15.82 12.86
CA ALA A 102 -1.36 -16.85 11.91
C ALA A 102 -2.34 -16.87 10.73
N PRO A 103 -2.22 -15.92 9.80
CA PRO A 103 -3.09 -15.87 8.63
C PRO A 103 -2.98 -17.14 7.81
N GLY A 104 -4.12 -17.67 7.39
CA GLY A 104 -4.14 -18.89 6.59
C GLY A 104 -3.90 -20.17 7.36
N LEU A 105 -3.90 -20.12 8.70
CA LEU A 105 -3.75 -21.31 9.52
C LEU A 105 -4.92 -22.28 9.32
N SER A 106 -4.58 -23.56 9.18
CA SER A 106 -5.52 -24.67 9.07
C SER A 106 -6.35 -24.81 10.34
N PHE A 107 -7.66 -25.06 10.21
CA PHE A 107 -8.49 -25.46 11.35
C PHE A 107 -8.18 -26.87 11.88
N ASN A 108 -7.49 -27.69 11.10
CA ASN A 108 -7.06 -29.04 11.49
C ASN A 108 -5.69 -29.06 12.16
N THR A 109 -5.04 -27.90 12.30
CA THR A 109 -3.71 -27.86 12.94
C THR A 109 -3.75 -28.34 14.38
N ARG A 110 -2.69 -29.00 14.79
CA ARG A 110 -2.41 -29.34 16.19
C ARG A 110 -1.37 -28.40 16.82
N HIS A 111 -0.84 -27.50 16.01
CA HIS A 111 0.22 -26.57 16.38
C HIS A 111 -0.35 -25.15 16.40
N TYR A 112 -0.13 -24.44 17.48
CA TYR A 112 -0.61 -23.06 17.63
C TYR A 112 0.59 -22.12 17.70
N PRO A 113 0.44 -20.87 17.23
CA PRO A 113 1.48 -19.86 17.40
C PRO A 113 1.89 -19.75 18.87
N PRO A 114 3.19 -19.67 19.17
CA PRO A 114 3.68 -19.33 20.50
C PRO A 114 3.31 -17.88 20.85
N GLU A 115 3.84 -17.37 21.94
CA GLU A 115 3.66 -15.97 22.33
C GLU A 115 4.12 -15.03 21.20
N GLN A 116 3.34 -13.99 20.94
CA GLN A 116 3.61 -13.00 19.90
C GLN A 116 3.42 -11.58 20.45
N LEU A 117 4.26 -10.66 19.98
CA LEU A 117 4.06 -9.23 20.13
C LEU A 117 3.37 -8.70 18.86
N ALA A 118 2.27 -7.95 19.02
CA ALA A 118 1.66 -7.28 17.87
C ALA A 118 2.37 -5.96 17.58
N VAL A 119 2.69 -5.72 16.33
CA VAL A 119 3.19 -4.44 15.84
C VAL A 119 2.13 -3.80 14.95
N PHE A 120 1.55 -2.70 15.41
CA PHE A 120 0.56 -1.95 14.65
C PHE A 120 1.20 -0.79 13.91
N THR A 121 0.93 -0.66 12.63
CA THR A 121 1.28 0.52 11.82
C THR A 121 0.08 1.45 11.73
N ASP A 122 0.24 2.71 12.14
CA ASP A 122 -0.84 3.72 12.18
C ASP A 122 -2.10 3.24 12.91
N ALA A 123 -1.89 2.46 13.95
CA ALA A 123 -2.92 1.84 14.79
C ALA A 123 -3.80 0.80 14.09
N ASP A 124 -3.44 0.32 12.90
CA ASP A 124 -4.29 -0.55 12.08
C ASP A 124 -3.57 -1.79 11.55
N GLY A 125 -2.68 -1.63 10.59
CA GLY A 125 -1.92 -2.74 10.02
C GLY A 125 -1.18 -3.52 11.10
N MET A 126 -1.54 -4.78 11.33
CA MET A 126 -0.94 -5.61 12.35
C MET A 126 0.02 -6.62 11.73
N SER A 127 1.27 -6.59 12.19
CA SER A 127 2.28 -7.64 12.01
C SER A 127 2.58 -8.29 13.36
N ALA A 128 3.21 -9.45 13.37
CA ALA A 128 3.57 -10.13 14.61
C ALA A 128 5.07 -10.43 14.67
N ILE A 129 5.69 -10.14 15.81
CA ILE A 129 6.98 -10.69 16.18
C ILE A 129 6.71 -11.93 17.00
N THR A 130 7.08 -13.09 16.47
CA THR A 130 6.81 -14.39 17.09
C THR A 130 7.96 -14.79 17.99
N ARG A 131 7.66 -15.27 19.22
CA ARG A 131 8.67 -15.85 20.10
C ARG A 131 9.24 -17.12 19.47
N TYR A 132 10.54 -17.13 19.29
CA TYR A 132 11.25 -18.30 18.77
C TYR A 132 12.41 -18.65 19.70
N ASP A 133 12.45 -19.90 20.14
CA ASP A 133 13.46 -20.43 21.07
C ASP A 133 14.54 -21.27 20.39
N GLY A 134 14.54 -21.30 19.05
CA GLY A 134 15.45 -22.11 18.24
C GLY A 134 14.93 -23.54 17.99
N SER A 135 13.79 -23.93 18.60
CA SER A 135 13.18 -25.26 18.39
C SER A 135 12.22 -25.22 17.20
N PRO A 136 12.40 -26.09 16.18
CA PRO A 136 11.46 -26.21 15.07
C PRO A 136 10.02 -26.53 15.51
N GLU A 137 9.85 -27.22 16.64
CA GLU A 137 8.54 -27.57 17.19
C GLU A 137 7.76 -26.35 17.65
N SER A 138 8.44 -25.31 18.16
CA SER A 138 7.79 -24.09 18.64
C SER A 138 7.13 -23.29 17.52
N ILE A 139 7.59 -23.46 16.28
CA ILE A 139 7.08 -22.80 15.07
C ILE A 139 6.43 -23.77 14.07
N ALA A 140 6.14 -25.01 14.48
CA ALA A 140 5.57 -26.05 13.61
C ALA A 140 4.22 -25.66 12.98
N TYR A 141 3.48 -24.71 13.58
CA TYR A 141 2.24 -24.16 13.01
C TYR A 141 2.47 -23.50 11.64
N LEU A 142 3.70 -23.05 11.33
CA LEU A 142 4.06 -22.45 10.05
C LEU A 142 3.96 -23.45 8.89
N GLY A 143 4.09 -24.74 9.16
CA GLY A 143 3.82 -25.79 8.16
C GLY A 143 2.35 -25.96 7.82
N ASP A 144 1.44 -25.38 8.60
CA ASP A 144 -0.01 -25.52 8.48
C ASP A 144 -0.72 -24.24 7.99
N VAL A 145 0.01 -23.30 7.39
CA VAL A 145 -0.55 -22.08 6.76
C VAL A 145 -0.58 -22.20 5.23
N THR A 146 -1.47 -21.48 4.56
CA THR A 146 -1.54 -21.53 3.08
C THR A 146 -0.25 -21.07 2.40
N ALA A 147 0.47 -20.12 3.01
CA ALA A 147 1.74 -19.61 2.52
C ALA A 147 2.89 -20.64 2.55
N ALA A 148 2.69 -21.81 3.20
CA ALA A 148 3.66 -22.88 3.23
C ALA A 148 3.67 -23.77 1.97
N LEU A 149 2.64 -23.65 1.11
CA LEU A 149 2.54 -24.49 -0.08
C LEU A 149 3.76 -24.43 -1.01
N PRO A 150 4.33 -23.25 -1.37
CA PRO A 150 5.47 -23.21 -2.28
C PRO A 150 6.69 -24.00 -1.76
N TYR A 151 6.87 -24.06 -0.45
CA TYR A 151 7.96 -24.82 0.18
C TYR A 151 7.77 -26.34 0.10
N GLN A 152 6.57 -26.83 -0.23
CA GLN A 152 6.34 -28.25 -0.52
C GLN A 152 6.70 -28.63 -1.96
N LEU A 153 6.79 -27.62 -2.84
CA LEU A 153 7.11 -27.78 -4.26
C LEU A 153 8.59 -27.56 -4.57
N LEU A 154 9.36 -27.02 -3.60
CA LEU A 154 10.75 -26.62 -3.77
C LEU A 154 11.61 -27.27 -2.69
N ASP A 155 12.82 -27.68 -3.04
CA ASP A 155 13.79 -28.24 -2.10
C ASP A 155 14.83 -27.19 -1.73
N LYS A 156 14.87 -26.80 -0.44
CA LYS A 156 15.82 -25.81 0.12
C LYS A 156 15.97 -24.56 -0.75
N PRO A 157 14.86 -23.82 -0.99
CA PRO A 157 14.87 -22.72 -1.95
C PRO A 157 15.74 -21.54 -1.50
N ASP A 158 16.32 -20.84 -2.49
CA ASP A 158 16.73 -19.45 -2.35
C ASP A 158 15.48 -18.58 -2.40
N VAL A 159 15.19 -17.84 -1.35
CA VAL A 159 13.93 -17.13 -1.15
C VAL A 159 14.14 -15.62 -1.14
N LEU A 160 13.34 -14.89 -1.91
CA LEU A 160 13.15 -13.45 -1.77
C LEU A 160 11.81 -13.17 -1.09
N ILE A 161 11.83 -12.49 0.05
CA ILE A 161 10.63 -12.07 0.79
C ILE A 161 10.45 -10.56 0.60
N LEU A 162 9.36 -10.16 -0.03
CA LEU A 162 9.00 -8.77 -0.21
C LEU A 162 8.00 -8.34 0.86
N GLY A 163 8.47 -7.51 1.80
CA GLY A 163 7.72 -7.05 2.97
C GLY A 163 7.88 -7.98 4.18
N ALA A 164 9.09 -8.06 4.74
CA ALA A 164 9.42 -8.94 5.87
C ALA A 164 8.62 -8.67 7.15
N GLY A 165 8.19 -7.43 7.37
CA GLY A 165 7.37 -7.04 8.52
C GLY A 165 7.95 -7.49 9.86
N GLY A 166 7.14 -8.15 10.69
CA GLY A 166 7.57 -8.72 11.98
C GLY A 166 8.38 -10.02 11.90
N GLY A 167 8.80 -10.45 10.69
CA GLY A 167 9.66 -11.62 10.49
C GLY A 167 8.92 -12.95 10.36
N SER A 168 7.59 -12.97 10.25
CA SER A 168 6.83 -14.22 10.18
C SER A 168 7.14 -15.03 8.93
N ASP A 169 7.31 -14.39 7.77
CA ASP A 169 7.64 -15.07 6.51
C ASP A 169 9.12 -15.54 6.51
N VAL A 170 10.01 -14.82 7.20
CA VAL A 170 11.40 -15.27 7.42
C VAL A 170 11.42 -16.54 8.28
N LEU A 171 10.64 -16.57 9.37
CA LEU A 171 10.48 -17.79 10.17
C LEU A 171 9.90 -18.95 9.36
N LEU A 172 8.93 -18.67 8.48
CA LEU A 172 8.36 -19.68 7.57
C LEU A 172 9.42 -20.27 6.64
N ALA A 173 10.25 -19.42 6.04
CA ALA A 173 11.34 -19.86 5.18
C ALA A 173 12.39 -20.70 5.94
N LEU A 174 12.77 -20.25 7.15
CA LEU A 174 13.70 -20.98 8.01
C LEU A 174 13.13 -22.33 8.48
N HIS A 175 11.83 -22.40 8.81
CA HIS A 175 11.14 -23.63 9.19
C HIS A 175 11.15 -24.68 8.07
N HIS A 176 11.15 -24.24 6.83
CA HIS A 176 11.22 -25.11 5.65
C HIS A 176 12.63 -25.24 5.04
N ASP A 177 13.66 -25.02 5.85
CA ASP A 177 15.07 -25.22 5.47
C ASP A 177 15.51 -24.44 4.22
N ALA A 178 15.00 -23.23 4.01
CA ALA A 178 15.49 -22.36 2.94
C ALA A 178 17.02 -22.24 2.99
N ALA A 179 17.67 -22.34 1.83
CA ALA A 179 19.12 -22.26 1.73
C ALA A 179 19.63 -20.83 1.94
N HIS A 180 18.86 -19.87 1.45
CA HIS A 180 19.12 -18.44 1.62
C HIS A 180 17.81 -17.65 1.59
N VAL A 181 17.77 -16.56 2.36
CA VAL A 181 16.60 -15.67 2.47
C VAL A 181 17.07 -14.22 2.36
N ASP A 182 16.67 -13.55 1.29
CA ASP A 182 16.75 -12.09 1.19
C ASP A 182 15.42 -11.51 1.66
N ALA A 183 15.43 -10.81 2.79
CA ALA A 183 14.25 -10.23 3.43
C ALA A 183 14.22 -8.71 3.23
N VAL A 184 13.31 -8.22 2.39
CA VAL A 184 13.18 -6.81 2.06
C VAL A 184 12.09 -6.16 2.89
N GLU A 185 12.41 -5.07 3.59
CA GLU A 185 11.47 -4.29 4.40
C GLU A 185 11.69 -2.80 4.14
N LEU A 186 10.59 -2.10 3.84
CA LEU A 186 10.64 -0.67 3.54
C LEU A 186 10.94 0.18 4.79
N ASN A 187 10.41 -0.22 5.94
CA ASN A 187 10.50 0.55 7.17
C ASN A 187 11.70 0.10 8.02
N PRO A 188 12.79 0.89 8.08
CA PRO A 188 13.98 0.51 8.87
C PRO A 188 13.67 0.33 10.36
N GLN A 189 12.65 1.01 10.89
CA GLN A 189 12.25 0.84 12.28
C GLN A 189 11.57 -0.50 12.52
N MET A 190 10.81 -1.02 11.54
CA MET A 190 10.24 -2.38 11.62
C MET A 190 11.35 -3.42 11.67
N SER A 191 12.35 -3.31 10.79
CA SER A 191 13.52 -4.20 10.81
C SER A 191 14.28 -4.11 12.13
N ALA A 192 14.50 -2.90 12.67
CA ALA A 192 15.19 -2.69 13.95
C ALA A 192 14.41 -3.26 15.15
N LEU A 193 13.08 -3.28 15.11
CA LEU A 193 12.30 -3.96 16.17
C LEU A 193 12.63 -5.45 16.23
N VAL A 194 12.80 -6.13 15.08
CA VAL A 194 13.09 -7.57 15.02
C VAL A 194 14.59 -7.85 15.21
N ALA A 195 15.46 -7.02 14.59
CA ALA A 195 16.91 -7.23 14.61
C ALA A 195 17.56 -6.85 15.94
N ASP A 196 17.05 -5.79 16.60
CA ASP A 196 17.69 -5.20 17.78
C ASP A 196 16.80 -5.25 19.01
N THR A 197 15.64 -4.54 19.00
CA THR A 197 14.84 -4.31 20.20
C THR A 197 14.27 -5.59 20.78
N TYR A 198 13.75 -6.48 19.93
CA TYR A 198 13.15 -7.77 20.29
C TYR A 198 13.91 -8.95 19.70
N ALA A 199 15.20 -8.79 19.39
CA ALA A 199 16.02 -9.85 18.78
C ALA A 199 16.00 -11.16 19.58
N ASP A 200 16.21 -11.08 20.90
CA ASP A 200 16.19 -12.28 21.76
C ASP A 200 14.80 -12.93 21.83
N PHE A 201 13.73 -12.12 21.78
CA PHE A 201 12.36 -12.62 21.73
C PHE A 201 12.08 -13.33 20.40
N ALA A 202 12.53 -12.76 19.30
CA ALA A 202 12.40 -13.31 17.95
C ALA A 202 13.37 -14.48 17.66
N GLY A 203 14.21 -14.90 18.63
CA GLY A 203 15.20 -15.95 18.43
C GLY A 203 16.34 -15.57 17.50
N ARG A 204 16.63 -14.26 17.38
CA ARG A 204 17.71 -13.70 16.55
C ARG A 204 17.66 -14.16 15.08
N ILE A 205 16.45 -14.26 14.52
CA ILE A 205 16.24 -14.77 13.16
C ILE A 205 16.99 -13.97 12.09
N TYR A 206 17.26 -12.68 12.34
CA TYR A 206 18.01 -11.83 11.41
C TYR A 206 19.54 -11.97 11.58
N ASP A 207 20.00 -12.67 12.63
CA ASP A 207 21.40 -13.05 12.82
C ASP A 207 21.71 -14.45 12.21
N ASP A 208 20.68 -15.19 11.71
CA ASP A 208 20.89 -16.46 11.03
C ASP A 208 21.73 -16.23 9.77
N PRO A 209 22.83 -17.00 9.55
CA PRO A 209 23.73 -16.79 8.42
C PRO A 209 23.07 -16.99 7.05
N ARG A 210 21.88 -17.60 7.00
CA ARG A 210 21.09 -17.75 5.78
C ARG A 210 20.25 -16.52 5.46
N VAL A 211 20.07 -15.57 6.39
CA VAL A 211 19.17 -14.42 6.26
C VAL A 211 19.96 -13.15 6.00
N ALA A 212 19.63 -12.44 4.93
CA ALA A 212 20.08 -11.10 4.66
C ALA A 212 18.89 -10.13 4.68
N VAL A 213 18.95 -9.09 5.51
CA VAL A 213 17.88 -8.08 5.64
C VAL A 213 18.24 -6.83 4.87
N HIS A 214 17.35 -6.39 3.99
CA HIS A 214 17.51 -5.22 3.14
C HIS A 214 16.46 -4.17 3.45
N THR A 215 16.90 -2.96 3.80
CA THR A 215 15.98 -1.82 3.93
C THR A 215 15.82 -1.15 2.56
N ALA A 216 14.78 -1.52 1.85
CA ALA A 216 14.51 -1.04 0.49
C ALA A 216 13.01 -1.06 0.18
N GLU A 217 12.61 -0.31 -0.86
CA GLU A 217 11.30 -0.49 -1.49
C GLU A 217 11.34 -1.75 -2.36
N ALA A 218 10.31 -2.59 -2.25
CA ALA A 218 10.33 -3.94 -2.80
C ALA A 218 10.48 -3.97 -4.33
N ARG A 219 9.77 -3.11 -5.08
CA ARG A 219 9.87 -3.03 -6.53
C ARG A 219 11.25 -2.54 -6.98
N GLY A 220 11.78 -1.52 -6.29
CA GLY A 220 13.10 -1.00 -6.55
C GLY A 220 14.22 -1.99 -6.25
N PHE A 221 14.04 -2.84 -5.23
CA PHE A 221 14.98 -3.92 -4.94
C PHE A 221 14.99 -4.96 -6.05
N VAL A 222 13.83 -5.41 -6.50
CA VAL A 222 13.71 -6.39 -7.61
C VAL A 222 14.33 -5.83 -8.89
N ALA A 223 14.05 -4.57 -9.24
CA ALA A 223 14.58 -3.96 -10.46
C ALA A 223 16.11 -3.81 -10.46
N GLN A 224 16.76 -3.82 -9.30
CA GLN A 224 18.23 -3.73 -9.15
C GLN A 224 18.88 -5.08 -8.83
N ASN A 225 18.08 -6.12 -8.66
CA ASN A 225 18.60 -7.41 -8.28
C ASN A 225 19.00 -8.24 -9.51
N GLU A 226 20.23 -8.76 -9.48
CA GLU A 226 20.74 -9.65 -10.53
C GLU A 226 20.67 -11.15 -10.16
N ARG A 227 20.28 -11.46 -8.92
CA ARG A 227 20.26 -12.84 -8.42
C ARG A 227 18.91 -13.50 -8.69
N PRO A 228 18.84 -14.62 -9.42
CA PRO A 228 17.60 -15.35 -9.58
C PRO A 228 17.26 -16.18 -8.32
N TYR A 229 15.96 -16.28 -8.00
CA TYR A 229 15.42 -16.99 -6.84
C TYR A 229 14.64 -18.24 -7.23
N ASP A 230 14.55 -19.20 -6.31
CA ASP A 230 13.63 -20.33 -6.43
C ASP A 230 12.23 -19.95 -5.99
N LEU A 231 12.12 -19.02 -5.03
CA LEU A 231 10.85 -18.51 -4.50
C LEU A 231 10.89 -17.00 -4.31
N ILE A 232 9.95 -16.30 -4.91
CA ILE A 232 9.62 -14.91 -4.54
C ILE A 232 8.31 -14.94 -3.77
N GLN A 233 8.34 -14.53 -2.51
CA GLN A 233 7.19 -14.55 -1.62
C GLN A 233 6.76 -13.14 -1.26
N ILE A 234 5.48 -12.84 -1.50
CA ILE A 234 4.82 -11.60 -1.05
C ILE A 234 3.75 -11.99 -0.05
N GLY A 235 3.97 -11.62 1.19
CA GLY A 235 3.04 -11.88 2.28
C GLY A 235 1.87 -10.90 2.32
N LEU A 236 1.19 -10.85 3.45
CA LEU A 236 0.06 -9.95 3.70
C LEU A 236 0.58 -8.54 4.04
N LEU A 237 0.89 -7.76 3.01
CA LEU A 237 1.40 -6.39 3.17
C LEU A 237 0.33 -5.39 3.61
N ASP A 238 -0.96 -5.70 3.38
CA ASP A 238 -2.07 -4.82 3.72
C ASP A 238 -2.70 -5.23 5.05
N SER A 239 -3.11 -4.23 5.83
CA SER A 239 -3.90 -4.48 7.02
C SER A 239 -5.28 -5.06 6.68
N PHE A 240 -5.79 -5.94 7.53
CA PHE A 240 -7.17 -6.45 7.45
C PHE A 240 -8.21 -5.33 7.62
N ALA A 241 -7.79 -4.17 8.08
CA ALA A 241 -8.67 -3.07 8.44
C ALA A 241 -9.33 -2.43 7.23
N THR A 242 -10.61 -2.62 7.17
CA THR A 242 -11.52 -1.98 6.23
C THR A 242 -11.72 -0.48 6.51
N ALA A 243 -11.27 0.01 7.64
CA ALA A 243 -11.64 1.33 8.16
C ALA A 243 -10.86 2.52 7.57
N GLY A 244 -9.64 2.29 7.03
CA GLY A 244 -8.85 3.33 6.36
C GLY A 244 -9.19 3.52 4.88
N SER A 245 -10.19 2.86 4.44
CA SER A 245 -10.46 2.48 3.06
C SER A 245 -10.66 3.61 2.05
N GLY A 246 -11.03 4.84 2.47
CA GLY A 246 -11.27 5.93 1.52
C GLY A 246 -10.04 6.31 0.71
N VAL A 247 -8.88 6.29 1.34
CA VAL A 247 -7.60 6.67 0.71
C VAL A 247 -7.00 5.50 -0.07
N GLN A 248 -7.21 4.26 0.34
CA GLN A 248 -6.61 3.08 -0.30
C GLN A 248 -7.04 2.87 -1.76
N ALA A 249 -8.28 3.23 -2.12
CA ALA A 249 -8.75 3.11 -3.51
C ALA A 249 -7.95 3.98 -4.51
N LEU A 250 -7.28 5.01 -4.02
CA LEU A 250 -6.43 5.91 -4.80
C LEU A 250 -4.94 5.68 -4.53
N ASN A 251 -4.59 4.74 -3.66
CA ASN A 251 -3.18 4.41 -3.42
C ASN A 251 -2.59 3.73 -4.66
N GLU A 252 -1.48 4.26 -5.10
CA GLU A 252 -0.65 3.63 -6.12
C GLU A 252 0.10 2.46 -5.48
N SER A 253 -0.03 1.29 -6.07
CA SER A 253 0.64 0.07 -5.64
C SER A 253 1.39 -0.54 -6.81
N TYR A 254 2.65 -0.21 -6.95
CA TYR A 254 3.52 -0.73 -8.01
C TYR A 254 3.97 -2.17 -7.80
N LEU A 255 3.66 -2.76 -6.64
CA LEU A 255 3.92 -4.19 -6.36
C LEU A 255 2.93 -5.14 -7.06
N TYR A 256 1.74 -4.64 -7.40
CA TYR A 256 0.66 -5.43 -7.97
C TYR A 256 0.25 -4.87 -9.33
N THR A 257 1.23 -4.77 -10.25
CA THR A 257 1.03 -4.41 -11.65
C THR A 257 1.50 -5.54 -12.56
N VAL A 258 1.03 -5.54 -13.80
CA VAL A 258 1.44 -6.55 -14.78
C VAL A 258 2.95 -6.47 -15.04
N GLU A 259 3.50 -5.27 -15.07
CA GLU A 259 4.93 -5.02 -15.24
C GLU A 259 5.73 -5.58 -14.05
N ALA A 260 5.24 -5.38 -12.80
CA ALA A 260 5.87 -5.95 -11.62
C ALA A 260 5.92 -7.48 -11.68
N PHE A 261 4.81 -8.12 -12.07
CA PHE A 261 4.77 -9.57 -12.19
C PHE A 261 5.71 -10.08 -13.28
N SER A 262 5.83 -9.34 -14.39
CA SER A 262 6.78 -9.70 -15.44
C SER A 262 8.23 -9.64 -14.94
N GLU A 263 8.58 -8.66 -14.10
CA GLU A 263 9.89 -8.59 -13.45
C GLU A 263 10.10 -9.74 -12.45
N TYR A 264 9.12 -10.00 -11.58
CA TYR A 264 9.22 -11.13 -10.64
C TYR A 264 9.43 -12.47 -11.36
N LEU A 265 8.71 -12.69 -12.46
CA LEU A 265 8.87 -13.91 -13.27
C LEU A 265 10.23 -13.97 -13.95
N GLY A 266 10.80 -12.81 -14.33
CA GLY A 266 12.15 -12.70 -14.90
C GLY A 266 13.25 -13.05 -13.89
N ASP A 267 13.04 -12.74 -12.60
CA ASP A 267 13.98 -13.01 -11.50
C ASP A 267 13.84 -14.41 -10.91
N LEU A 268 12.88 -15.21 -11.38
CA LEU A 268 12.74 -16.60 -10.98
C LEU A 268 13.64 -17.51 -11.81
N LYS A 269 14.32 -18.45 -11.15
CA LYS A 269 14.94 -19.60 -11.79
C LYS A 269 13.93 -20.42 -12.58
N ALA A 270 14.37 -21.20 -13.55
CA ALA A 270 13.48 -22.14 -14.23
C ALA A 270 12.86 -23.12 -13.23
N GLY A 271 11.52 -23.21 -13.21
CA GLY A 271 10.77 -23.98 -12.23
C GLY A 271 10.55 -23.27 -10.89
N GLY A 272 11.08 -22.06 -10.71
CA GLY A 272 10.84 -21.23 -9.53
C GLY A 272 9.40 -20.75 -9.43
N VAL A 273 9.00 -20.24 -8.27
CA VAL A 273 7.61 -19.91 -7.93
C VAL A 273 7.51 -18.48 -7.40
N LEU A 274 6.58 -17.70 -7.93
CA LEU A 274 6.06 -16.48 -7.30
C LEU A 274 4.85 -16.87 -6.45
N ALA A 275 4.89 -16.59 -5.15
CA ALA A 275 3.82 -16.89 -4.20
C ALA A 275 3.29 -15.63 -3.54
N ILE A 276 2.00 -15.36 -3.69
CA ILE A 276 1.36 -14.17 -3.13
C ILE A 276 0.15 -14.56 -2.30
N THR A 277 0.15 -14.15 -1.03
CA THR A 277 -0.96 -14.41 -0.11
C THR A 277 -1.77 -13.15 0.14
N ARG A 278 -3.11 -13.26 0.01
CA ARG A 278 -4.07 -12.17 0.25
C ARG A 278 -5.21 -12.62 1.14
N TRP A 279 -5.90 -11.66 1.75
CA TRP A 279 -7.11 -11.94 2.51
C TRP A 279 -8.28 -12.34 1.62
N VAL A 280 -9.05 -13.34 2.03
CA VAL A 280 -10.32 -13.69 1.39
C VAL A 280 -11.31 -12.57 1.64
N LYS A 281 -11.91 -12.06 0.57
CA LYS A 281 -13.07 -11.16 0.63
C LYS A 281 -14.24 -11.81 -0.12
N SER A 282 -15.45 -11.66 0.39
CA SER A 282 -16.66 -12.20 -0.25
C SER A 282 -17.62 -11.05 -0.58
N PRO A 283 -18.02 -10.89 -1.85
CA PRO A 283 -17.48 -11.57 -3.04
C PRO A 283 -16.02 -11.23 -3.31
N PRO A 284 -15.26 -12.13 -3.97
CA PRO A 284 -13.84 -11.95 -4.20
C PRO A 284 -13.56 -10.78 -5.14
N ARG A 285 -12.56 -10.00 -4.82
CA ARG A 285 -12.11 -8.86 -5.63
C ARG A 285 -10.58 -8.77 -5.68
N ASP A 286 -9.90 -8.67 -4.54
CA ASP A 286 -8.44 -8.59 -4.46
C ASP A 286 -7.78 -9.81 -5.11
N SER A 287 -8.24 -11.01 -4.75
CA SER A 287 -7.70 -12.27 -5.25
C SER A 287 -7.99 -12.51 -6.74
N LEU A 288 -9.17 -12.08 -7.24
CA LEU A 288 -9.46 -12.16 -8.67
C LEU A 288 -8.65 -11.13 -9.47
N LYS A 289 -8.50 -9.90 -8.97
CA LYS A 289 -7.65 -8.90 -9.63
C LYS A 289 -6.18 -9.33 -9.64
N LEU A 290 -5.70 -9.98 -8.57
CA LEU A 290 -4.38 -10.57 -8.51
C LEU A 290 -4.22 -11.67 -9.57
N ALA A 291 -5.20 -12.56 -9.70
CA ALA A 291 -5.20 -13.60 -10.73
C ALA A 291 -5.21 -13.00 -12.14
N ALA A 292 -6.00 -11.94 -12.38
CA ALA A 292 -6.03 -11.23 -13.66
C ALA A 292 -4.66 -10.64 -14.02
N ILE A 293 -3.95 -10.03 -13.06
CA ILE A 293 -2.60 -9.50 -13.26
C ILE A 293 -1.63 -10.64 -13.60
N ALA A 294 -1.71 -11.77 -12.88
CA ALA A 294 -0.86 -12.93 -13.12
C ALA A 294 -1.09 -13.53 -14.52
N ILE A 295 -2.35 -13.69 -14.92
CA ILE A 295 -2.73 -14.19 -16.24
C ILE A 295 -2.16 -13.28 -17.33
N GLU A 296 -2.42 -11.99 -17.27
CA GLU A 296 -1.91 -11.02 -18.24
C GLU A 296 -0.36 -11.01 -18.32
N ALA A 297 0.33 -11.10 -17.17
CA ALA A 297 1.80 -11.14 -17.15
C ALA A 297 2.36 -12.41 -17.80
N ILE A 298 1.72 -13.57 -17.56
CA ILE A 298 2.11 -14.84 -18.18
C ILE A 298 1.85 -14.79 -19.69
N GLU A 299 0.70 -14.29 -20.12
CA GLU A 299 0.36 -14.14 -21.55
C GLU A 299 1.35 -13.23 -22.28
N ARG A 300 1.77 -12.12 -21.67
CA ARG A 300 2.80 -11.22 -22.23
C ARG A 300 4.14 -11.91 -22.40
N SER A 301 4.45 -12.92 -21.60
CA SER A 301 5.67 -13.74 -21.79
C SER A 301 5.53 -14.76 -22.92
N GLY A 302 4.32 -14.95 -23.47
CA GLY A 302 4.01 -15.92 -24.51
C GLY A 302 3.74 -17.33 -23.96
N ALA A 303 3.57 -17.48 -22.65
CA ALA A 303 3.29 -18.75 -21.99
C ALA A 303 1.77 -18.96 -21.78
N ASP A 304 1.39 -20.18 -21.41
CA ASP A 304 0.00 -20.55 -21.16
C ASP A 304 -0.35 -20.40 -19.67
N PRO A 305 -1.14 -19.37 -19.26
CA PRO A 305 -1.48 -19.16 -17.87
C PRO A 305 -2.26 -20.32 -17.25
N ALA A 306 -3.02 -21.07 -18.05
CA ALA A 306 -3.76 -22.23 -17.56
C ALA A 306 -2.83 -23.35 -17.03
N ARG A 307 -1.58 -23.36 -17.42
CA ARG A 307 -0.57 -24.37 -17.01
C ARG A 307 0.40 -23.88 -15.93
N GLN A 308 0.47 -22.55 -15.72
CA GLN A 308 1.46 -21.92 -14.82
C GLN A 308 0.84 -21.37 -13.53
N LEU A 309 -0.48 -21.41 -13.38
CA LEU A 309 -1.21 -20.86 -12.25
C LEU A 309 -1.71 -21.98 -11.32
N ALA A 310 -1.54 -21.77 -10.00
CA ALA A 310 -2.20 -22.57 -8.97
C ALA A 310 -2.68 -21.65 -7.84
N VAL A 311 -3.85 -21.94 -7.28
CA VAL A 311 -4.46 -21.14 -6.22
C VAL A 311 -5.12 -22.05 -5.19
N ILE A 312 -4.80 -21.81 -3.92
CA ILE A 312 -5.45 -22.47 -2.78
C ILE A 312 -6.04 -21.44 -1.82
N ARG A 313 -6.95 -21.88 -0.99
CA ARG A 313 -7.65 -21.00 -0.06
C ARG A 313 -7.87 -21.68 1.30
N SER A 314 -7.69 -20.91 2.37
CA SER A 314 -8.24 -21.21 3.69
C SER A 314 -9.57 -20.45 3.89
N TRP A 315 -10.04 -20.39 5.12
CA TRP A 315 -11.22 -19.60 5.49
C TRP A 315 -10.99 -18.08 5.36
N ASN A 316 -9.75 -17.61 5.52
CA ASN A 316 -9.42 -16.17 5.58
C ASN A 316 -8.33 -15.72 4.60
N THR A 317 -7.55 -16.64 4.00
CA THR A 317 -6.51 -16.30 3.03
C THR A 317 -6.65 -17.07 1.73
N VAL A 318 -6.18 -16.44 0.65
CA VAL A 318 -5.93 -17.05 -0.66
C VAL A 318 -4.43 -16.94 -0.93
N THR A 319 -3.80 -18.03 -1.33
CA THR A 319 -2.42 -18.04 -1.81
C THR A 319 -2.42 -18.41 -3.30
N LEU A 320 -1.91 -17.47 -4.11
CA LEU A 320 -1.74 -17.62 -5.55
C LEU A 320 -0.29 -17.94 -5.82
N LEU A 321 -0.06 -18.96 -6.64
CA LEU A 321 1.25 -19.38 -7.12
C LEU A 321 1.34 -19.21 -8.63
N VAL A 322 2.42 -18.63 -9.10
CA VAL A 322 2.79 -18.60 -10.52
C VAL A 322 4.13 -19.29 -10.67
N ARG A 323 4.20 -20.34 -11.47
CA ARG A 323 5.44 -21.08 -11.71
C ARG A 323 6.13 -20.55 -12.96
N ASN A 324 7.43 -20.32 -12.89
CA ASN A 324 8.25 -20.08 -14.08
C ASN A 324 8.49 -21.39 -14.82
N GLY A 325 7.48 -21.84 -15.56
CA GLY A 325 7.33 -23.14 -16.18
C GLY A 325 5.95 -23.74 -15.91
N GLU A 326 5.68 -24.93 -16.41
CA GLU A 326 4.41 -25.62 -16.18
C GLU A 326 4.42 -26.38 -14.84
N PHE A 327 3.28 -26.47 -14.17
CA PHE A 327 3.10 -27.41 -13.04
C PHE A 327 3.09 -28.84 -13.56
N SER A 328 3.95 -29.68 -13.01
CA SER A 328 4.01 -31.11 -13.32
C SER A 328 2.85 -31.89 -12.64
N ALA A 329 2.65 -33.13 -13.02
CA ALA A 329 1.67 -33.99 -12.36
C ALA A 329 2.02 -34.22 -10.86
N ASP A 330 3.30 -34.34 -10.54
CA ASP A 330 3.78 -34.50 -9.16
C ASP A 330 3.53 -33.23 -8.32
N ASP A 331 3.70 -32.04 -8.93
CA ASP A 331 3.36 -30.77 -8.27
C ASP A 331 1.86 -30.70 -7.96
N ILE A 332 1.00 -31.11 -8.92
CA ILE A 332 -0.45 -31.11 -8.76
C ILE A 332 -0.87 -32.06 -7.63
N ASP A 333 -0.27 -33.26 -7.57
CA ASP A 333 -0.53 -34.22 -6.50
C ASP A 333 -0.09 -33.67 -5.15
N THR A 334 1.07 -32.99 -5.07
CA THR A 334 1.55 -32.28 -3.88
C THR A 334 0.56 -31.19 -3.44
N ILE A 335 0.06 -30.38 -4.36
CA ILE A 335 -0.95 -29.33 -4.07
C ILE A 335 -2.22 -29.95 -3.50
N ARG A 336 -2.69 -31.05 -4.07
CA ARG A 336 -3.89 -31.77 -3.59
C ARG A 336 -3.68 -32.36 -2.19
N GLU A 337 -2.56 -33.03 -1.95
CA GLU A 337 -2.24 -33.65 -0.66
C GLU A 337 -2.08 -32.57 0.42
N PHE A 338 -1.30 -31.53 0.15
CA PHE A 338 -1.11 -30.40 1.05
C PHE A 338 -2.45 -29.76 1.44
N SER A 339 -3.31 -29.48 0.44
CA SER A 339 -4.61 -28.85 0.67
C SER A 339 -5.55 -29.76 1.44
N SER A 340 -5.69 -31.03 1.04
CA SER A 340 -6.64 -31.93 1.67
C SER A 340 -6.26 -32.27 3.12
N SER A 341 -4.97 -32.49 3.42
CA SER A 341 -4.50 -32.79 4.77
C SER A 341 -4.72 -31.63 5.75
N ARG A 342 -4.78 -30.40 5.26
CA ARG A 342 -4.98 -29.17 6.05
C ARG A 342 -6.38 -28.56 5.94
N SER A 343 -7.30 -29.24 5.24
CA SER A 343 -8.65 -28.71 4.94
C SER A 343 -8.62 -27.33 4.28
N PHE A 344 -7.67 -27.12 3.37
CA PHE A 344 -7.68 -25.99 2.45
C PHE A 344 -8.47 -26.33 1.21
N ASP A 345 -9.15 -25.37 0.64
CA ASP A 345 -9.81 -25.53 -0.65
C ASP A 345 -8.81 -25.28 -1.77
N THR A 346 -8.71 -26.23 -2.69
CA THR A 346 -8.13 -25.96 -4.00
C THR A 346 -9.07 -25.07 -4.77
N VAL A 347 -8.56 -24.00 -5.35
CA VAL A 347 -9.31 -23.05 -6.16
C VAL A 347 -9.01 -23.27 -7.63
N TYR A 348 -7.73 -23.34 -7.97
CA TYR A 348 -7.28 -23.56 -9.33
C TYR A 348 -5.93 -24.29 -9.35
N PHE A 349 -5.78 -25.19 -10.29
CA PHE A 349 -4.51 -25.75 -10.80
C PHE A 349 -4.79 -26.40 -12.17
N PRO A 350 -3.78 -26.68 -13.01
CA PRO A 350 -4.00 -27.27 -14.33
C PRO A 350 -4.82 -28.58 -14.26
N GLY A 351 -5.96 -28.60 -14.96
CA GLY A 351 -6.83 -29.78 -15.02
C GLY A 351 -7.76 -30.00 -13.82
N ILE A 352 -7.95 -29.02 -12.93
CA ILE A 352 -8.91 -29.11 -11.82
C ILE A 352 -10.35 -29.19 -12.32
N ASP A 353 -11.17 -30.02 -11.66
CA ASP A 353 -12.63 -30.04 -11.84
C ASP A 353 -13.33 -29.21 -10.75
N VAL A 354 -14.49 -28.63 -11.07
CA VAL A 354 -15.30 -27.84 -10.13
C VAL A 354 -15.66 -28.61 -8.86
N VAL A 355 -15.81 -29.93 -8.95
CA VAL A 355 -16.13 -30.80 -7.81
C VAL A 355 -14.99 -30.88 -6.77
N ASP A 356 -13.76 -30.53 -7.16
CA ASP A 356 -12.60 -30.49 -6.29
C ASP A 356 -12.44 -29.16 -5.56
N THR A 357 -13.26 -28.17 -5.91
CA THR A 357 -13.23 -26.83 -5.32
C THR A 357 -14.25 -26.68 -4.19
N ASN A 358 -14.09 -25.66 -3.34
CA ASN A 358 -15.09 -25.24 -2.33
C ASN A 358 -15.58 -26.41 -1.43
N ARG A 359 -14.68 -27.25 -0.91
CA ARG A 359 -15.00 -28.48 -0.19
C ARG A 359 -14.99 -28.34 1.34
N PHE A 360 -14.12 -27.50 1.88
CA PHE A 360 -13.88 -27.39 3.32
C PHE A 360 -14.38 -26.07 3.88
N ASN A 361 -14.01 -24.96 3.29
CA ASN A 361 -14.41 -23.61 3.71
C ASN A 361 -15.50 -23.10 2.77
N LEU A 362 -16.69 -23.69 2.89
CA LEU A 362 -17.79 -23.53 1.94
C LEU A 362 -18.19 -22.06 1.76
N LEU A 363 -18.18 -21.61 0.52
CA LEU A 363 -18.84 -20.39 0.04
C LEU A 363 -20.15 -20.80 -0.66
N ASP A 364 -21.08 -19.86 -0.82
CA ASP A 364 -22.35 -20.12 -1.52
C ASP A 364 -22.16 -20.65 -2.95
N GLN A 365 -21.07 -20.20 -3.59
CA GLN A 365 -20.63 -20.66 -4.92
C GLN A 365 -19.09 -20.65 -4.97
N PRO A 366 -18.45 -21.41 -5.87
CA PRO A 366 -17.01 -21.42 -6.06
C PRO A 366 -16.51 -20.18 -6.82
N TRP A 367 -16.85 -18.99 -6.35
CA TRP A 367 -16.63 -17.68 -7.00
C TRP A 367 -15.21 -17.47 -7.56
N LEU A 368 -14.19 -17.95 -6.84
CA LEU A 368 -12.80 -17.78 -7.26
C LEU A 368 -12.47 -18.68 -8.45
N PHE A 369 -12.92 -19.94 -8.40
CA PHE A 369 -12.75 -20.88 -9.51
C PHE A 369 -13.47 -20.38 -10.77
N GLU A 370 -14.76 -20.02 -10.65
CA GLU A 370 -15.57 -19.50 -11.76
C GLU A 370 -14.93 -18.25 -12.37
N GLY A 371 -14.43 -17.33 -11.53
CA GLY A 371 -13.75 -16.12 -11.99
C GLY A 371 -12.45 -16.42 -12.74
N ILE A 372 -11.60 -17.32 -12.22
CA ILE A 372 -10.35 -17.69 -12.90
C ILE A 372 -10.63 -18.42 -14.20
N GLN A 373 -11.58 -19.34 -14.23
CA GLN A 373 -11.99 -20.03 -15.45
C GLN A 373 -12.53 -19.06 -16.51
N ALA A 374 -13.33 -18.06 -16.10
CA ALA A 374 -13.84 -17.05 -17.02
C ALA A 374 -12.72 -16.16 -17.60
N MET A 375 -11.71 -15.82 -16.78
CA MET A 375 -10.54 -15.04 -17.22
C MET A 375 -9.61 -15.81 -18.16
N LEU A 376 -9.56 -17.13 -18.03
CA LEU A 376 -8.79 -18.02 -18.92
C LEU A 376 -9.55 -18.40 -20.20
N GLY A 377 -10.83 -18.03 -20.31
CA GLY A 377 -11.67 -18.33 -21.46
C GLY A 377 -11.67 -17.22 -22.52
N ASP A 378 -12.27 -17.53 -23.68
CA ASP A 378 -12.32 -16.61 -24.83
C ASP A 378 -13.16 -15.34 -24.57
N ASP A 379 -14.08 -15.35 -23.60
CA ASP A 379 -15.01 -14.27 -23.27
C ASP A 379 -14.58 -13.43 -22.04
N ALA A 380 -13.29 -13.40 -21.71
CA ALA A 380 -12.74 -12.71 -20.52
C ALA A 380 -13.15 -11.23 -20.44
N ASP A 381 -13.12 -10.50 -21.55
CA ASP A 381 -13.51 -9.07 -21.61
C ASP A 381 -14.99 -8.87 -21.25
N ALA A 382 -15.87 -9.73 -21.73
CA ALA A 382 -17.28 -9.68 -21.39
C ALA A 382 -17.49 -9.93 -19.89
N TRP A 383 -16.78 -10.91 -19.36
CA TRP A 383 -16.84 -11.23 -17.92
C TRP A 383 -16.31 -10.09 -17.05
N PHE A 384 -15.17 -9.46 -17.42
CA PHE A 384 -14.67 -8.27 -16.73
C PHE A 384 -15.69 -7.14 -16.73
N SER A 385 -16.39 -6.92 -17.84
CA SER A 385 -17.44 -5.90 -17.95
C SER A 385 -18.61 -6.18 -16.99
N ASP A 386 -19.09 -7.41 -16.92
CA ASP A 386 -20.27 -7.82 -16.17
C ASP A 386 -20.01 -8.00 -14.68
N TYR A 387 -18.76 -8.33 -14.29
CA TYR A 387 -18.43 -8.51 -12.89
C TYR A 387 -18.65 -7.22 -12.10
N LYS A 388 -19.25 -7.32 -10.92
CA LYS A 388 -19.69 -6.17 -10.13
C LYS A 388 -18.54 -5.25 -9.63
N TYR A 389 -17.33 -5.76 -9.54
CA TYR A 389 -16.15 -4.99 -9.15
C TYR A 389 -15.23 -4.73 -10.34
N PHE A 390 -14.49 -3.64 -10.26
CA PHE A 390 -13.41 -3.35 -11.21
C PHE A 390 -12.19 -4.20 -10.87
N ILE A 391 -11.99 -5.28 -11.61
CA ILE A 391 -10.93 -6.26 -11.39
C ILE A 391 -9.99 -6.43 -12.59
N GLU A 392 -10.10 -5.54 -13.58
CA GLU A 392 -9.14 -5.48 -14.68
C GLU A 392 -7.72 -5.35 -14.15
N PRO A 393 -6.70 -5.92 -14.83
CA PRO A 393 -5.31 -5.85 -14.42
C PRO A 393 -4.83 -4.42 -14.20
N ALA A 394 -4.09 -4.19 -13.11
CA ALA A 394 -3.41 -2.92 -12.87
C ALA A 394 -2.08 -2.90 -13.62
N THR A 395 -1.71 -1.74 -14.17
CA THR A 395 -0.45 -1.51 -14.88
C THR A 395 0.33 -0.37 -14.24
N ASP A 396 1.60 -0.19 -14.58
CA ASP A 396 2.41 0.93 -14.07
C ASP A 396 1.87 2.31 -14.47
N ASP A 397 1.10 2.38 -15.56
CA ASP A 397 0.38 3.60 -15.94
C ASP A 397 -0.93 3.81 -15.15
N ARG A 398 -1.46 2.73 -14.52
CA ARG A 398 -2.67 2.73 -13.68
C ARG A 398 -2.49 1.82 -12.47
N PRO A 399 -1.58 2.18 -11.53
CA PRO A 399 -1.17 1.29 -10.44
C PRO A 399 -2.18 1.25 -9.27
N TYR A 400 -3.47 1.30 -9.57
CA TYR A 400 -4.55 1.37 -8.58
C TYR A 400 -5.12 -0.02 -8.32
N PHE A 401 -4.31 -0.89 -7.70
CA PHE A 401 -4.72 -2.26 -7.36
C PHE A 401 -5.99 -2.28 -6.50
N SER A 402 -6.07 -1.42 -5.49
CA SER A 402 -7.19 -1.39 -4.54
C SER A 402 -8.43 -0.63 -5.04
N HIS A 403 -8.47 -0.21 -6.29
CA HIS A 403 -9.65 0.41 -6.90
C HIS A 403 -10.57 -0.68 -7.46
N PHE A 404 -11.69 -0.95 -6.77
CA PHE A 404 -12.68 -1.97 -7.13
C PHE A 404 -14.05 -1.41 -7.48
N PHE A 405 -14.28 -0.11 -7.31
CA PHE A 405 -15.60 0.49 -7.50
C PHE A 405 -15.97 0.63 -8.98
N LYS A 406 -17.19 0.22 -9.32
CA LYS A 406 -17.85 0.52 -10.60
C LYS A 406 -19.10 1.34 -10.38
N TRP A 407 -19.35 2.34 -11.22
CA TRP A 407 -20.55 3.18 -11.13
C TRP A 407 -21.88 2.41 -11.29
N GLN A 408 -21.89 1.33 -12.05
CA GLN A 408 -23.06 0.45 -12.19
C GLN A 408 -23.48 -0.20 -10.86
N SER A 409 -22.55 -0.42 -9.94
CA SER A 409 -22.83 -1.02 -8.63
C SER A 409 -23.34 0.00 -7.60
N LEU A 410 -23.41 1.30 -7.92
CA LEU A 410 -23.80 2.35 -6.97
C LEU A 410 -25.17 2.14 -6.34
N ALA A 411 -26.16 1.69 -7.12
CA ALA A 411 -27.52 1.44 -6.63
C ALA A 411 -27.55 0.32 -5.59
N GLU A 412 -26.83 -0.77 -5.85
CA GLU A 412 -26.69 -1.91 -4.91
C GLU A 412 -25.97 -1.47 -3.64
N VAL A 413 -24.87 -0.72 -3.77
CA VAL A 413 -24.10 -0.18 -2.65
C VAL A 413 -24.98 0.68 -1.73
N LEU A 414 -25.81 1.56 -2.31
CA LEU A 414 -26.71 2.41 -1.53
C LEU A 414 -27.84 1.61 -0.86
N ALA A 415 -28.34 0.55 -1.51
CA ALA A 415 -29.36 -0.33 -0.95
C ALA A 415 -28.83 -1.15 0.23
N LEU A 416 -27.61 -1.67 0.15
CA LEU A 416 -26.96 -2.44 1.21
C LEU A 416 -26.69 -1.61 2.49
N ARG A 417 -26.59 -0.28 2.38
CA ARG A 417 -26.45 0.62 3.54
C ARG A 417 -27.61 0.45 4.52
N SER A 418 -28.84 0.30 4.04
CA SER A 418 -30.03 0.16 4.86
C SER A 418 -30.16 -1.23 5.50
N ALA A 419 -29.47 -2.24 4.94
CA ALA A 419 -29.52 -3.62 5.37
C ALA A 419 -28.39 -4.02 6.36
N GLY A 420 -27.59 -3.06 6.85
CA GLY A 420 -26.48 -3.33 7.80
C GLY A 420 -25.23 -3.90 7.14
N GLY A 421 -25.18 -4.00 5.81
CA GLY A 421 -24.05 -4.52 5.05
C GLY A 421 -22.88 -3.53 4.86
N ALA A 422 -22.73 -2.55 5.76
CA ALA A 422 -21.71 -1.48 5.61
C ALA A 422 -20.27 -2.00 5.49
N GLY A 423 -19.94 -3.13 6.11
CA GLY A 423 -18.61 -3.74 6.02
C GLY A 423 -18.31 -4.43 4.69
N LEU A 424 -19.34 -4.70 3.88
CA LEU A 424 -19.22 -5.36 2.58
C LEU A 424 -19.05 -4.38 1.42
N ILE A 425 -19.13 -3.07 1.69
CA ILE A 425 -19.24 -2.02 0.69
C ILE A 425 -17.89 -1.34 0.47
N GLU A 426 -17.57 -1.10 -0.79
CA GLU A 426 -16.43 -0.25 -1.20
C GLU A 426 -16.75 1.24 -1.00
N TRP A 427 -16.81 1.67 0.27
CA TRP A 427 -17.03 3.07 0.64
C TRP A 427 -15.88 3.99 0.25
N ALA A 428 -14.70 3.42 0.06
CA ALA A 428 -13.48 4.13 -0.18
C ALA A 428 -13.61 5.20 -1.25
N TYR A 429 -14.03 4.80 -2.44
CA TYR A 429 -14.18 5.70 -3.57
C TYR A 429 -15.30 6.73 -3.37
N LEU A 430 -16.42 6.30 -2.78
CA LEU A 430 -17.55 7.19 -2.50
C LEU A 430 -17.21 8.26 -1.46
N ILE A 431 -16.40 7.93 -0.45
CA ILE A 431 -15.91 8.89 0.55
C ILE A 431 -15.02 9.93 -0.13
N VAL A 432 -14.13 9.52 -1.03
CA VAL A 432 -13.28 10.45 -1.79
C VAL A 432 -14.13 11.41 -2.62
N VAL A 433 -15.14 10.91 -3.34
CA VAL A 433 -16.06 11.74 -4.12
C VAL A 433 -16.83 12.70 -3.22
N ALA A 434 -17.35 12.21 -2.09
CA ALA A 434 -18.07 13.05 -1.12
C ALA A 434 -17.16 14.16 -0.54
N THR A 435 -15.90 13.81 -0.21
CA THR A 435 -14.91 14.76 0.28
C THR A 435 -14.56 15.82 -0.78
N LEU A 436 -14.41 15.39 -2.04
CA LEU A 436 -14.21 16.33 -3.16
C LEU A 436 -15.39 17.31 -3.30
N VAL A 437 -16.62 16.80 -3.28
CA VAL A 437 -17.83 17.64 -3.33
C VAL A 437 -17.85 18.61 -2.15
N GLN A 438 -17.56 18.13 -0.94
CA GLN A 438 -17.47 18.98 0.25
C GLN A 438 -16.39 20.06 0.09
N ALA A 439 -15.21 19.71 -0.39
CA ALA A 439 -14.10 20.65 -0.61
C ALA A 439 -14.48 21.74 -1.64
N VAL A 440 -15.13 21.34 -2.73
CA VAL A 440 -15.61 22.28 -3.77
C VAL A 440 -16.66 23.23 -3.19
N VAL A 441 -17.64 22.73 -2.44
CA VAL A 441 -18.69 23.55 -1.83
C VAL A 441 -18.12 24.49 -0.78
N VAL A 442 -17.33 23.98 0.16
CA VAL A 442 -16.74 24.79 1.23
C VAL A 442 -15.74 25.80 0.67
N GLY A 443 -14.86 25.39 -0.24
CA GLY A 443 -13.90 26.28 -0.92
C GLY A 443 -14.61 27.35 -1.74
N GLY A 444 -15.65 26.97 -2.47
CA GLY A 444 -16.51 27.90 -3.21
C GLY A 444 -17.16 28.93 -2.29
N LEU A 445 -17.75 28.51 -1.18
CA LEU A 445 -18.36 29.42 -0.20
C LEU A 445 -17.31 30.35 0.44
N LEU A 446 -16.17 29.83 0.86
CA LEU A 446 -15.13 30.61 1.53
C LEU A 446 -14.42 31.60 0.60
N ILE A 447 -14.28 31.26 -0.68
CA ILE A 447 -13.57 32.09 -1.67
C ILE A 447 -14.55 32.98 -2.44
N LEU A 448 -15.60 32.40 -3.05
CA LEU A 448 -16.47 33.12 -3.96
C LEU A 448 -17.46 34.06 -3.23
N LEU A 449 -17.93 33.68 -2.03
CA LEU A 449 -18.87 34.47 -1.27
C LEU A 449 -18.28 35.83 -0.79
N PRO A 450 -17.06 35.88 -0.21
CA PRO A 450 -16.39 37.14 0.09
C PRO A 450 -16.11 37.98 -1.17
N LEU A 451 -15.66 37.32 -2.25
CA LEU A 451 -15.43 38.00 -3.52
C LEU A 451 -16.69 38.66 -4.08
N SER A 452 -17.86 38.00 -4.01
CA SER A 452 -19.13 38.52 -4.51
C SER A 452 -19.62 39.72 -3.72
N ARG A 453 -19.22 39.90 -2.45
CA ARG A 453 -19.53 41.03 -1.60
C ARG A 453 -18.65 42.27 -1.83
N MET A 454 -17.52 42.09 -2.54
CA MET A 454 -16.67 43.22 -2.93
C MET A 454 -17.33 43.99 -4.05
N LYS A 455 -17.68 45.29 -3.80
CA LYS A 455 -18.38 46.22 -4.72
C LYS A 455 -17.55 46.59 -5.97
N ARG A 456 -16.78 45.71 -6.53
CA ARG A 456 -15.98 45.96 -7.74
C ARG A 456 -16.73 45.39 -8.95
N THR A 457 -16.92 46.19 -9.98
CA THR A 457 -17.56 45.77 -11.23
C THR A 457 -16.82 44.57 -11.84
N TRP A 458 -17.47 43.43 -11.89
CA TRP A 458 -16.95 42.14 -12.34
C TRP A 458 -16.84 42.02 -13.87
N THR A 459 -16.55 43.13 -14.58
CA THR A 459 -16.26 43.04 -16.01
C THR A 459 -15.03 42.14 -16.24
N GLY A 460 -15.26 40.93 -16.70
CA GLY A 460 -14.21 39.92 -16.93
C GLY A 460 -13.96 38.88 -15.81
N GLY A 461 -14.72 38.92 -14.70
CA GLY A 461 -14.47 38.02 -13.55
C GLY A 461 -14.48 36.54 -13.89
N LEU A 462 -15.39 36.09 -14.75
CA LEU A 462 -15.44 34.69 -15.20
C LEU A 462 -14.18 34.31 -16.02
N ARG A 463 -13.66 35.22 -16.84
CA ARG A 463 -12.45 35.02 -17.63
C ARG A 463 -11.21 34.89 -16.75
N TYR A 464 -11.07 35.78 -15.75
CA TYR A 464 -9.96 35.67 -14.78
C TYR A 464 -10.10 34.45 -13.88
N GLY A 465 -11.31 34.15 -13.39
CA GLY A 465 -11.57 32.94 -12.61
C GLY A 465 -11.25 31.68 -13.40
N GLY A 466 -11.66 31.57 -14.65
CA GLY A 466 -11.32 30.48 -15.53
C GLY A 466 -9.81 30.34 -15.79
N TYR A 467 -9.12 31.46 -15.98
CA TYR A 467 -7.67 31.48 -16.15
C TYR A 467 -6.95 30.89 -14.93
N PHE A 468 -7.26 31.38 -13.72
CA PHE A 468 -6.61 30.86 -12.52
C PHE A 468 -7.01 29.42 -12.20
N PHE A 469 -8.24 29.01 -12.49
CA PHE A 469 -8.69 27.63 -12.35
C PHE A 469 -7.90 26.69 -13.26
N LEU A 470 -7.77 27.02 -14.55
CA LEU A 470 -7.02 26.22 -15.51
C LEU A 470 -5.53 26.19 -15.19
N LEU A 471 -4.96 27.30 -14.71
CA LEU A 471 -3.57 27.36 -14.28
C LEU A 471 -3.32 26.45 -13.07
N GLY A 472 -4.20 26.49 -12.08
CA GLY A 472 -4.10 25.62 -10.91
C GLY A 472 -4.25 24.14 -11.28
N LEU A 473 -5.18 23.82 -12.18
CA LEU A 473 -5.40 22.46 -12.67
C LEU A 473 -4.18 21.93 -13.44
N ALA A 474 -3.61 22.76 -14.33
CA ALA A 474 -2.40 22.40 -15.09
C ALA A 474 -1.20 22.19 -14.16
N PHE A 475 -1.02 23.05 -13.14
CA PHE A 475 0.03 22.91 -12.14
C PHE A 475 -0.11 21.57 -11.39
N LEU A 476 -1.32 21.24 -10.93
CA LEU A 476 -1.59 20.00 -10.19
C LEU A 476 -1.33 18.75 -11.03
N PHE A 477 -1.76 18.74 -12.30
CA PHE A 477 -1.51 17.61 -13.20
C PHE A 477 -0.02 17.36 -13.45
N VAL A 478 0.74 18.45 -13.67
CA VAL A 478 2.18 18.33 -13.86
C VAL A 478 2.86 17.83 -12.59
N GLU A 479 2.48 18.36 -11.42
CA GLU A 479 3.02 17.96 -10.12
C GLU A 479 2.77 16.47 -9.83
N ILE A 480 1.54 15.99 -10.03
CA ILE A 480 1.19 14.57 -9.85
C ILE A 480 1.96 13.68 -10.82
N ALA A 481 2.05 14.05 -12.11
CA ALA A 481 2.80 13.28 -13.09
C ALA A 481 4.29 13.15 -12.73
N PHE A 482 4.88 14.22 -12.19
CA PHE A 482 6.25 14.16 -11.68
C PHE A 482 6.38 13.25 -10.45
N ILE A 483 5.46 13.34 -9.49
CA ILE A 483 5.48 12.47 -8.30
C ILE A 483 5.45 11.00 -8.76
N GLN A 484 4.54 10.64 -9.67
CA GLN A 484 4.42 9.27 -10.19
C GLN A 484 5.73 8.79 -10.86
N LYS A 485 6.27 9.58 -11.78
CA LYS A 485 7.52 9.21 -12.47
C LYS A 485 8.73 9.13 -11.53
N PHE A 486 8.83 10.06 -10.56
CA PHE A 486 9.91 10.01 -9.58
C PHE A 486 9.73 8.89 -8.55
N THR A 487 8.51 8.42 -8.29
CA THR A 487 8.28 7.27 -7.41
C THR A 487 8.92 6.00 -7.98
N LEU A 488 8.75 5.77 -9.27
CA LEU A 488 9.42 4.65 -9.95
C LEU A 488 10.94 4.83 -10.02
N PHE A 489 11.40 6.06 -10.32
CA PHE A 489 12.83 6.34 -10.46
C PHE A 489 13.62 6.30 -9.15
N LEU A 490 13.08 6.90 -8.07
CA LEU A 490 13.73 6.94 -6.77
C LEU A 490 13.44 5.70 -5.92
N SER A 491 12.59 4.80 -6.40
CA SER A 491 12.16 3.59 -5.71
C SER A 491 11.69 3.86 -4.25
N HIS A 492 11.24 5.10 -3.98
CA HIS A 492 10.82 5.51 -2.64
C HIS A 492 9.78 6.63 -2.68
N PRO A 493 8.48 6.33 -2.43
CA PRO A 493 7.37 7.29 -2.57
C PRO A 493 7.55 8.58 -1.76
N LEU A 494 8.05 8.48 -0.52
CA LEU A 494 8.21 9.65 0.35
C LEU A 494 9.27 10.62 -0.15
N TYR A 495 10.39 10.10 -0.66
CA TYR A 495 11.43 10.96 -1.22
C TYR A 495 10.96 11.63 -2.50
N SER A 496 10.20 10.91 -3.32
CA SER A 496 9.60 11.45 -4.55
C SER A 496 8.67 12.61 -4.27
N ILE A 497 7.74 12.43 -3.34
CA ILE A 497 6.84 13.49 -2.91
C ILE A 497 7.63 14.68 -2.34
N ALA A 498 8.59 14.44 -1.44
CA ALA A 498 9.36 15.50 -0.80
C ALA A 498 10.18 16.32 -1.81
N VAL A 499 10.88 15.65 -2.73
CA VAL A 499 11.72 16.28 -3.75
C VAL A 499 10.87 17.05 -4.73
N VAL A 500 9.79 16.46 -5.25
CA VAL A 500 8.92 17.13 -6.23
C VAL A 500 8.24 18.35 -5.61
N LEU A 501 7.56 18.21 -4.46
CA LEU A 501 6.90 19.34 -3.81
C LEU A 501 7.87 20.46 -3.44
N ALA A 502 9.03 20.12 -2.86
CA ALA A 502 10.04 21.13 -2.51
C ALA A 502 10.57 21.84 -3.76
N SER A 503 10.85 21.10 -4.83
CA SER A 503 11.34 21.67 -6.09
C SER A 503 10.29 22.60 -6.71
N PHE A 504 9.04 22.16 -6.80
CA PHE A 504 7.96 23.01 -7.35
C PHE A 504 7.78 24.28 -6.54
N LEU A 505 7.77 24.22 -5.21
CA LEU A 505 7.63 25.40 -4.36
C LEU A 505 8.81 26.37 -4.48
N VAL A 506 10.04 25.85 -4.46
CA VAL A 506 11.26 26.68 -4.58
C VAL A 506 11.33 27.36 -5.95
N PHE A 507 11.16 26.58 -7.03
CA PHE A 507 11.25 27.13 -8.38
C PHE A 507 10.06 28.01 -8.76
N ALA A 508 8.85 27.72 -8.26
CA ALA A 508 7.71 28.63 -8.42
C ALA A 508 7.94 29.95 -7.70
N GLY A 509 8.49 29.92 -6.47
CA GLY A 509 8.86 31.12 -5.72
C GLY A 509 9.96 31.94 -6.41
N ALA A 510 11.02 31.28 -6.86
CA ALA A 510 12.11 31.91 -7.59
C ALA A 510 11.63 32.50 -8.93
N GLY A 511 10.82 31.74 -9.68
CA GLY A 511 10.22 32.20 -10.94
C GLY A 511 9.32 33.41 -10.74
N SER A 512 8.49 33.42 -9.68
CA SER A 512 7.65 34.56 -9.33
C SER A 512 8.49 35.81 -9.02
N ALA A 513 9.56 35.67 -8.24
CA ALA A 513 10.45 36.78 -7.92
C ALA A 513 11.20 37.33 -9.15
N TYR A 514 11.54 36.44 -10.10
CA TYR A 514 12.29 36.81 -11.28
C TYR A 514 11.39 37.35 -12.42
N SER A 515 10.15 36.87 -12.53
CA SER A 515 9.19 37.24 -13.58
C SER A 515 8.90 38.75 -13.64
N GLY A 516 8.89 39.44 -12.48
CA GLY A 516 8.75 40.88 -12.39
C GLY A 516 9.84 41.69 -13.10
N ARG A 517 10.99 41.09 -13.42
CA ARG A 517 12.12 41.72 -14.11
C ARG A 517 12.06 41.49 -15.64
N LEU A 518 11.37 40.48 -16.11
CA LEU A 518 11.42 40.04 -17.49
C LEU A 518 10.36 40.74 -18.38
N ASN A 519 9.17 41.08 -17.84
CA ASN A 519 8.04 41.66 -18.55
C ASN A 519 7.88 41.22 -20.02
N PRO A 520 7.97 39.90 -20.35
CA PRO A 520 7.86 39.43 -21.72
C PRO A 520 6.43 39.63 -22.24
N PRO A 521 6.25 39.86 -23.56
CA PRO A 521 4.94 39.79 -24.18
C PRO A 521 4.29 38.42 -23.89
N VAL A 522 2.97 38.41 -23.64
CA VAL A 522 2.22 37.19 -23.26
C VAL A 522 2.49 36.03 -24.22
N ASN A 523 2.52 36.30 -25.52
CA ASN A 523 2.77 35.27 -26.53
C ASN A 523 4.18 34.62 -26.40
N THR A 524 5.19 35.42 -26.04
CA THR A 524 6.56 34.94 -25.82
C THR A 524 6.62 34.08 -24.54
N ALA A 525 5.92 34.48 -23.48
CA ALA A 525 5.83 33.70 -22.26
C ALA A 525 5.12 32.35 -22.50
N VAL A 526 4.00 32.36 -23.23
CA VAL A 526 3.27 31.13 -23.59
C VAL A 526 4.13 30.23 -24.47
N ALA A 527 4.80 30.78 -25.50
CA ALA A 527 5.69 30.01 -26.37
C ALA A 527 6.87 29.40 -25.58
N GLY A 528 7.42 30.14 -24.61
CA GLY A 528 8.45 29.64 -23.70
C GLY A 528 7.98 28.46 -22.85
N ILE A 529 6.80 28.56 -22.24
CA ILE A 529 6.19 27.50 -21.42
C ILE A 529 5.94 26.24 -22.28
N VAL A 530 5.34 26.40 -23.46
CA VAL A 530 5.09 25.30 -24.40
C VAL A 530 6.41 24.67 -24.84
N GLY A 531 7.42 25.49 -25.17
CA GLY A 531 8.75 25.00 -25.56
C GLY A 531 9.42 24.17 -24.45
N ILE A 532 9.36 24.63 -23.19
CA ILE A 532 9.86 23.89 -22.02
C ILE A 532 9.08 22.59 -21.85
N ALA A 533 7.76 22.61 -21.95
CA ALA A 533 6.94 21.40 -21.83
C ALA A 533 7.28 20.37 -22.91
N VAL A 534 7.47 20.79 -24.16
CA VAL A 534 7.87 19.91 -25.26
C VAL A 534 9.28 19.33 -25.03
N ILE A 535 10.22 20.17 -24.58
CA ILE A 535 11.59 19.70 -24.25
C ILE A 535 11.53 18.65 -23.14
N TYR A 536 10.72 18.89 -22.12
CA TYR A 536 10.52 17.95 -21.03
C TYR A 536 9.94 16.62 -21.51
N LEU A 537 8.88 16.64 -22.30
CA LEU A 537 8.27 15.43 -22.85
C LEU A 537 9.23 14.59 -23.69
N LEU A 538 10.14 15.24 -24.43
CA LEU A 538 11.10 14.56 -25.30
C LEU A 538 12.39 14.14 -24.57
N ALA A 539 12.83 14.93 -23.58
CA ALA A 539 14.13 14.72 -22.93
C ALA A 539 14.03 13.85 -21.65
N LEU A 540 12.89 13.86 -20.95
CA LEU A 540 12.77 13.11 -19.70
C LEU A 540 12.87 11.60 -19.85
N PRO A 541 12.19 10.94 -20.81
CA PRO A 541 12.31 9.50 -20.97
C PRO A 541 13.74 9.02 -21.25
N PRO A 542 14.47 9.59 -22.23
CA PRO A 542 15.85 9.18 -22.45
C PRO A 542 16.80 9.59 -21.30
N LEU A 543 16.52 10.68 -20.59
CA LEU A 543 17.29 11.07 -19.42
C LEU A 543 17.14 10.06 -18.27
N PHE A 544 15.93 9.62 -17.99
CA PHE A 544 15.71 8.58 -16.97
C PHE A 544 16.34 7.25 -17.37
N ALA A 545 16.17 6.82 -18.61
CA ALA A 545 16.83 5.61 -19.12
C ALA A 545 18.36 5.69 -19.01
N TRP A 546 18.94 6.86 -19.30
CA TRP A 546 20.38 7.08 -19.15
C TRP A 546 20.82 7.10 -17.67
N LEU A 547 20.05 7.74 -16.78
CA LEU A 547 20.36 7.80 -15.35
C LEU A 547 20.25 6.42 -14.68
N ILE A 548 19.31 5.61 -15.08
CA ILE A 548 19.19 4.21 -14.64
C ILE A 548 20.41 3.42 -15.10
N GLY A 549 20.77 3.49 -16.39
CA GLY A 549 21.93 2.78 -16.94
C GLY A 549 23.32 3.32 -16.51
N VAL A 550 23.39 4.41 -15.73
CA VAL A 550 24.64 4.91 -15.10
C VAL A 550 24.68 4.53 -13.62
N ALA A 551 23.51 4.21 -13.02
CA ALA A 551 23.42 3.75 -11.64
C ALA A 551 23.70 2.24 -11.50
N ASP A 552 23.57 1.49 -12.60
CA ASP A 552 24.01 0.10 -12.78
C ASP A 552 25.52 0.09 -13.09
#